data_b736e9cecf387f70ec87980d981d4091
#
_entry.id   b736e9cecf387f70ec87980d981d4091
#
_cell.length_a   1.000
_cell.length_b   1.000
_cell.length_c   1.000
_cell.angle_alpha   90.00
_cell.angle_beta   90.00
_cell.angle_gamma   90.00
#
_symmetry.space_group_name_H-M   'P 1'
#
loop_
_entity.id
_entity.type
_entity.pdbx_description
1 polymer ?
#
loop_
_entity_poly.entity_id
_entity_poly.type
_entity_poly.pdbx_seq_one_letter_code
_entity_poly.pdbx_strand_id
1 'polypeptide(L)'
;DVNSTFEKTGIKCKVLQEIIQLAKKNCVEKVILFGSRARGDYKERSDIDLAFCGGSSSHFILDVDETTSTLLEFDIVDLDKPVRKELLESIKREGVVLYEKDWL
;
A
#
# COMPACT_ATOMS: atom_id res chain seq x y z
N ASP A 1 -1.61 13.04 -13.92
CA ASP A 1 -1.30 13.56 -12.62
C ASP A 1 -1.47 12.48 -11.55
N VAL A 2 -0.40 12.22 -10.81
CA VAL A 2 -0.38 11.20 -9.77
C VAL A 2 -1.45 11.48 -8.71
N ASN A 3 -1.63 12.75 -8.35
CA ASN A 3 -2.60 13.13 -7.32
C ASN A 3 -4.04 12.81 -7.73
N SER A 4 -4.40 13.03 -8.98
CA SER A 4 -5.77 12.77 -9.42
C SER A 4 -6.08 11.27 -9.46
N THR A 5 -5.08 10.41 -9.69
CA THR A 5 -5.25 8.96 -9.64
C THR A 5 -5.62 8.49 -8.23
N PHE A 6 -5.03 9.11 -7.21
CA PHE A 6 -5.21 8.67 -5.82
C PHE A 6 -6.28 9.43 -5.05
N GLU A 7 -6.84 10.50 -5.60
CA GLU A 7 -7.95 11.22 -4.95
C GLU A 7 -9.15 10.30 -4.71
N LYS A 8 -9.38 9.36 -5.60
CA LYS A 8 -10.51 8.43 -5.51
C LYS A 8 -10.39 7.41 -4.40
N THR A 9 -9.23 7.31 -3.76
CA THR A 9 -8.98 6.34 -2.69
C THR A 9 -9.46 6.83 -1.33
N GLY A 10 -9.71 8.12 -1.19
CA GLY A 10 -10.03 8.73 0.10
C GLY A 10 -8.85 8.80 1.06
N ILE A 11 -7.65 8.46 0.60
CA ILE A 11 -6.42 8.53 1.41
C ILE A 11 -5.75 9.87 1.14
N LYS A 12 -5.42 10.60 2.21
CA LYS A 12 -4.77 11.90 2.07
C LYS A 12 -3.41 11.76 1.40
N CYS A 13 -3.08 12.71 0.55
CA CYS A 13 -1.79 12.74 -0.15
C CYS A 13 -0.61 12.62 0.81
N LYS A 14 -0.69 13.28 1.97
CA LYS A 14 0.35 13.19 3.00
C LYS A 14 0.60 11.76 3.43
N VAL A 15 -0.46 10.98 3.64
CA VAL A 15 -0.36 9.58 4.07
C VAL A 15 0.27 8.74 2.97
N LEU A 16 -0.13 8.94 1.72
CA LEU A 16 0.47 8.23 0.59
C LEU A 16 1.96 8.52 0.48
N GLN A 17 2.35 9.78 0.65
CA GLN A 17 3.77 10.16 0.63
C GLN A 17 4.54 9.53 1.78
N GLU A 18 3.94 9.46 2.97
CA GLU A 18 4.56 8.80 4.12
C GLU A 18 4.81 7.32 3.83
N ILE A 19 3.85 6.63 3.23
CA ILE A 19 3.99 5.22 2.85
C ILE A 19 5.15 5.06 1.87
N ILE A 20 5.23 5.92 0.87
CA ILE A 20 6.31 5.88 -0.14
C ILE A 20 7.67 6.10 0.51
N GLN A 21 7.79 7.07 1.41
CA GLN A 21 9.04 7.35 2.09
C GLN A 21 9.47 6.18 2.98
N LEU A 22 8.52 5.55 3.66
CA LEU A 22 8.81 4.38 4.49
C LEU A 22 9.24 3.19 3.63
N ALA A 23 8.65 3.03 2.45
CA ALA A 23 9.08 2.00 1.51
C ALA A 23 10.54 2.20 1.10
N LYS A 24 10.92 3.44 0.78
CA LYS A 24 12.30 3.77 0.44
C LYS A 24 13.24 3.51 1.61
N LYS A 25 12.86 3.94 2.81
CA LYS A 25 13.66 3.75 4.02
C LYS A 25 13.95 2.28 4.29
N ASN A 26 12.98 1.42 4.06
CA ASN A 26 13.08 -0.01 4.36
C ASN A 26 13.50 -0.85 3.14
N CYS A 27 13.94 -0.21 2.07
CA CYS A 27 14.41 -0.87 0.84
C CYS A 27 13.34 -1.74 0.17
N VAL A 28 12.08 -1.39 0.36
CA VAL A 28 10.96 -2.08 -0.29
C VAL A 28 11.03 -1.79 -1.78
N GLU A 29 10.76 -2.78 -2.61
CA GLU A 29 10.86 -2.65 -4.06
C GLU A 29 9.58 -2.18 -4.71
N LYS A 30 8.43 -2.56 -4.16
CA LYS A 30 7.14 -2.23 -4.74
C LYS A 30 6.06 -2.21 -3.67
N VAL A 31 5.16 -1.25 -3.75
CA VAL A 31 3.98 -1.15 -2.89
C VAL A 31 2.75 -0.98 -3.76
N ILE A 32 1.73 -1.80 -3.52
CA ILE A 32 0.49 -1.82 -4.28
C ILE A 32 -0.67 -1.56 -3.32
N LEU A 33 -1.53 -0.62 -3.69
CA LEU A 33 -2.81 -0.43 -3.00
C LEU A 33 -3.85 -1.34 -3.65
N PHE A 34 -4.59 -2.10 -2.86
CA PHE A 34 -5.66 -2.94 -3.37
C PHE A 34 -6.90 -2.82 -2.49
N GLY A 35 -7.90 -3.65 -2.72
CA GLY A 35 -9.11 -3.65 -1.92
C GLY A 35 -10.05 -2.49 -2.22
N SER A 36 -10.92 -2.16 -1.27
CA SER A 36 -12.02 -1.20 -1.49
C SER A 36 -11.54 0.21 -1.87
N ARG A 37 -10.44 0.66 -1.29
CA ARG A 37 -9.92 1.99 -1.62
C ARG A 37 -9.32 2.05 -3.03
N ALA A 38 -8.74 0.97 -3.50
CA ALA A 38 -8.27 0.89 -4.88
C ALA A 38 -9.44 0.83 -5.85
N ARG A 39 -10.50 0.10 -5.52
CA ARG A 39 -11.71 -0.01 -6.36
C ARG A 39 -12.55 1.27 -6.35
N GLY A 40 -12.52 2.03 -5.27
CA GLY A 40 -13.33 3.23 -5.11
C GLY A 40 -14.65 3.00 -4.39
N ASP A 41 -14.92 1.78 -3.92
CA ASP A 41 -16.16 1.45 -3.21
C ASP A 41 -15.98 1.40 -1.68
N TYR A 42 -14.95 2.08 -1.19
CA TYR A 42 -14.64 2.15 0.23
C TYR A 42 -15.67 2.97 1.01
N LYS A 43 -15.73 2.68 2.31
CA LYS A 43 -16.47 3.50 3.27
C LYS A 43 -15.46 4.36 4.03
N GLU A 44 -15.96 5.35 4.77
CA GLU A 44 -15.12 6.32 5.48
C GLU A 44 -14.04 5.66 6.33
N ARG A 45 -14.37 4.53 6.99
CA ARG A 45 -13.45 3.84 7.89
C ARG A 45 -12.86 2.55 7.30
N SER A 46 -12.99 2.34 6.00
CA SER A 46 -12.40 1.17 5.37
C SER A 46 -10.89 1.15 5.58
N ASP A 47 -10.35 -0.04 5.83
CA ASP A 47 -8.91 -0.22 5.99
C ASP A 47 -8.15 0.14 4.71
N ILE A 48 -6.89 0.49 4.87
CA ILE A 48 -5.98 0.68 3.76
C ILE A 48 -5.28 -0.64 3.51
N ASP A 49 -5.57 -1.27 2.37
CA ASP A 49 -5.01 -2.58 2.01
C ASP A 49 -3.79 -2.39 1.13
N LEU A 50 -2.63 -2.80 1.63
CA LEU A 50 -1.36 -2.68 0.92
C LEU A 50 -0.74 -4.04 0.71
N ALA A 51 -0.11 -4.24 -0.44
CA ALA A 51 0.75 -5.39 -0.70
C ALA A 51 2.13 -4.84 -1.07
N PHE A 52 3.18 -5.54 -0.67
CA PHE A 52 4.55 -5.08 -0.96
C PHE A 52 5.48 -6.26 -1.17
N CYS A 53 6.59 -6.00 -1.82
CA CYS A 53 7.67 -6.99 -1.95
C CYS A 53 9.03 -6.32 -1.80
N GLY A 54 10.00 -7.11 -1.40
CA GLY A 54 11.37 -6.65 -1.17
C GLY A 54 11.56 -5.98 0.18
N GLY A 55 12.80 -5.79 0.56
CA GLY A 55 13.17 -5.03 1.75
C GLY A 55 12.96 -5.74 3.07
N SER A 56 12.94 -4.93 4.14
CA SER A 56 12.77 -5.42 5.50
C SER A 56 11.29 -5.40 5.87
N SER A 57 10.63 -6.55 5.72
CA SER A 57 9.17 -6.64 5.84
C SER A 57 8.65 -6.25 7.22
N SER A 58 9.27 -6.76 8.28
CA SER A 58 8.80 -6.48 9.64
C SER A 58 8.94 -5.00 10.00
N HIS A 59 10.03 -4.37 9.60
CA HIS A 59 10.24 -2.94 9.86
C HIS A 59 9.28 -2.08 9.04
N PHE A 60 9.05 -2.43 7.78
CA PHE A 60 8.14 -1.67 6.93
C PHE A 60 6.72 -1.69 7.48
N ILE A 61 6.22 -2.88 7.81
CA ILE A 61 4.86 -3.05 8.35
C ILE A 61 4.71 -2.23 9.64
N LEU A 62 5.67 -2.34 10.54
CA LEU A 62 5.63 -1.65 11.81
C LEU A 62 5.67 -0.13 11.63
N ASP A 63 6.57 0.36 10.77
CA ASP A 63 6.69 1.78 10.50
C ASP A 63 5.39 2.36 9.90
N VAL A 64 4.79 1.66 8.95
CA VAL A 64 3.53 2.11 8.34
C VAL A 64 2.44 2.20 9.39
N ASP A 65 2.33 1.18 10.22
CA ASP A 65 1.29 1.11 11.24
C ASP A 65 1.47 2.18 12.32
N GLU A 66 2.71 2.48 12.72
CA GLU A 66 2.97 3.35 13.87
C GLU A 66 3.27 4.79 13.51
N THR A 67 3.80 5.08 12.32
CA THR A 67 4.34 6.43 12.05
C THR A 67 3.55 7.23 11.03
N THR A 68 2.59 6.65 10.33
CA THR A 68 1.77 7.41 9.38
C THR A 68 0.75 8.29 10.12
N SER A 69 0.35 9.38 9.47
CA SER A 69 -0.52 10.41 10.06
C SER A 69 -2.00 10.09 9.95
N THR A 70 -2.37 8.83 9.77
CA THR A 70 -3.77 8.43 9.64
C THR A 70 -4.25 7.65 10.86
N LEU A 71 -5.55 7.78 11.16
CA LEU A 71 -6.21 6.95 12.16
C LEU A 71 -6.81 5.67 11.54
N LEU A 72 -6.77 5.55 10.22
CA LEU A 72 -7.22 4.35 9.53
C LEU A 72 -6.28 3.19 9.80
N GLU A 73 -6.83 2.00 9.84
CA GLU A 73 -6.01 0.80 10.01
C GLU A 73 -5.47 0.31 8.69
N PHE A 74 -4.36 -0.40 8.76
CA PHE A 74 -3.72 -1.00 7.60
C PHE A 74 -3.85 -2.51 7.64
N ASP A 75 -4.08 -3.10 6.47
CA ASP A 75 -3.98 -4.54 6.25
C ASP A 75 -2.86 -4.73 5.22
N ILE A 76 -1.71 -5.23 5.66
CA ILE A 76 -0.49 -5.25 4.83
C ILE A 76 -0.09 -6.68 4.54
N VAL A 77 0.04 -6.99 3.24
CA VAL A 77 0.39 -8.31 2.74
C VAL A 77 1.83 -8.31 2.23
N ASP A 78 2.64 -9.24 2.73
CA ASP A 78 4.01 -9.44 2.26
C ASP A 78 3.98 -10.45 1.10
N LEU A 79 4.22 -9.96 -0.11
CA LEU A 79 4.17 -10.79 -1.32
C LEU A 79 5.36 -11.76 -1.44
N ASP A 80 6.39 -11.58 -0.61
CA ASP A 80 7.54 -12.50 -0.58
C ASP A 80 7.27 -13.74 0.28
N LYS A 81 6.14 -13.76 0.97
CA LYS A 81 5.69 -14.91 1.76
C LYS A 81 4.54 -15.61 1.03
N PRO A 82 4.22 -16.85 1.40
CA PRO A 82 3.08 -17.55 0.78
C PRO A 82 1.79 -16.76 0.97
N VAL A 83 1.08 -16.53 -0.14
CA VAL A 83 -0.18 -15.80 -0.17
C VAL A 83 -1.21 -16.66 -0.91
N ARG A 84 -2.44 -16.66 -0.42
CA ARG A 84 -3.51 -17.43 -1.07
C ARG A 84 -3.73 -16.95 -2.49
N LYS A 85 -4.02 -17.90 -3.38
CA LYS A 85 -4.19 -17.63 -4.80
C LYS A 85 -5.27 -16.58 -5.07
N GLU A 86 -6.40 -16.69 -4.36
CA GLU A 86 -7.52 -15.75 -4.52
C GLU A 86 -7.11 -14.32 -4.18
N LEU A 87 -6.32 -14.17 -3.13
CA LEU A 87 -5.82 -12.85 -2.72
C LEU A 87 -4.86 -12.29 -3.76
N LEU A 88 -3.93 -13.12 -4.27
CA LEU A 88 -3.01 -12.69 -5.33
C LEU A 88 -3.77 -12.23 -6.57
N GLU A 89 -4.81 -12.95 -6.96
CA GLU A 89 -5.62 -12.58 -8.11
C GLU A 89 -6.33 -11.25 -7.90
N SER A 90 -6.86 -11.02 -6.69
CA SER A 90 -7.49 -9.74 -6.35
C SER A 90 -6.50 -8.59 -6.41
N ILE A 91 -5.30 -8.78 -5.88
CA ILE A 91 -4.24 -7.76 -5.91
C ILE A 91 -3.87 -7.42 -7.36
N LYS A 92 -3.74 -8.43 -8.21
CA LYS A 92 -3.41 -8.21 -9.62
C LYS A 92 -4.52 -7.49 -10.37
N ARG A 93 -5.78 -7.84 -10.09
CA ARG A 93 -6.93 -7.26 -10.79
C ARG A 93 -7.22 -5.83 -10.34
N GLU A 94 -7.13 -5.56 -9.04
CA GLU A 94 -7.55 -4.30 -8.44
C GLU A 94 -6.40 -3.36 -8.12
N GLY A 95 -5.20 -3.89 -8.05
CA GLY A 95 -4.06 -3.18 -7.48
C GLY A 95 -3.66 -1.93 -8.26
N VAL A 96 -3.31 -0.90 -7.50
CA VAL A 96 -2.75 0.35 -8.03
C VAL A 96 -1.36 0.51 -7.44
N VAL A 97 -0.35 0.61 -8.27
CA VAL A 97 1.03 0.75 -7.80
C VAL A 97 1.21 2.13 -7.17
N LEU A 98 1.55 2.17 -5.88
CA LEU A 98 1.88 3.40 -5.18
C LEU A 98 3.35 3.75 -5.36
N TYR A 99 4.19 2.75 -5.36
CA TYR A 99 5.63 2.93 -5.42
C TYR A 99 6.28 1.73 -6.07
N GLU A 100 7.22 1.99 -6.93
CA GLU A 100 8.04 0.94 -7.54
C GLU A 100 9.46 1.47 -7.65
N LYS A 101 10.41 0.69 -7.14
CA LYS A 101 11.81 1.08 -7.18
C LYS A 101 12.28 1.19 -8.63
N ASP A 102 13.03 2.26 -8.91
CA ASP A 102 13.59 2.49 -10.22
C ASP A 102 14.83 1.61 -10.41
N TRP A 103 14.87 0.84 -11.50
CA TRP A 103 15.94 -0.10 -11.79
C TRP A 103 16.97 0.44 -12.80
N LEU A 104 17.12 1.71 -12.89
CA LEU A 104 18.12 2.29 -13.76
C LEU A 104 19.53 2.17 -13.23
#